data_e94ab8bb5561b81868ed369a0cdc1b71
#
_entry.id   e94ab8bb5561b81868ed369a0cdc1b71
#
_cell.length_a   1.000
_cell.length_b   1.000
_cell.length_c   1.000
_cell.angle_alpha   90.00
_cell.angle_beta   90.00
_cell.angle_gamma   90.00
#
_symmetry.space_group_name_H-M   'P 1'
#
loop_
_entity.id
_entity.type
_entity.pdbx_description
1 polymer ?
#
loop_
_entity_poly.entity_id
_entity_poly.type
_entity_poly.pdbx_seq_one_letter_code
_entity_poly.pdbx_strand_id
1 'polypeptide(L)'
;GSIAASATTHLPPDGYKIYLADPGAYAINPIMLPQNARYDPVKDFTGIALVGQSPLVVVVPASRPFRSVAELNASLKANARTANYASSGSAGITQFGAELYLKRSGDLTALHVPYRGGAPMMEALTKGETDFGVAVLASAMPMIEAGTVRPLALAAPSTTPAVAKLPLLEDLGVKGATMTSWVIMMGPPGMPADVVARLNVAINAALADEGVRERLLKAGIEAYPPATPVQTDAYLHQEVARYRSYTSELGERLTK
;
A
#
# COMPACT_ATOMS: atom_id res chain seq x y z
N GLY A 1 11.45 -3.34 2.74
CA GLY A 1 11.29 -1.90 2.97
C GLY A 1 12.15 -1.39 4.12
N SER A 2 11.94 -1.83 5.38
CA SER A 2 12.59 -1.26 6.57
C SER A 2 14.11 -1.30 6.55
N ILE A 3 14.72 -2.35 5.97
CA ILE A 3 16.18 -2.45 5.82
C ILE A 3 16.70 -1.33 4.91
N ALA A 4 16.04 -1.10 3.78
CA ALA A 4 16.41 -0.03 2.86
C ALA A 4 16.17 1.35 3.50
N ALA A 5 15.04 1.55 4.18
CA ALA A 5 14.75 2.78 4.90
C ALA A 5 15.85 3.08 5.95
N SER A 6 16.17 2.11 6.82
CA SER A 6 17.23 2.27 7.82
C SER A 6 18.61 2.53 7.19
N ALA A 7 18.94 1.86 6.09
CA ALA A 7 20.19 2.11 5.38
C ALA A 7 20.25 3.52 4.81
N THR A 8 19.13 4.06 4.33
CA THR A 8 19.07 5.40 3.75
C THR A 8 19.44 6.50 4.75
N THR A 9 19.07 6.36 6.01
CA THR A 9 19.35 7.40 7.03
C THR A 9 20.83 7.60 7.33
N HIS A 10 21.69 6.67 6.89
CA HIS A 10 23.14 6.72 7.09
C HIS A 10 23.92 7.07 5.79
N LEU A 11 23.22 7.32 4.68
CA LEU A 11 23.86 7.67 3.43
C LEU A 11 24.35 9.13 3.42
N PRO A 12 25.39 9.44 2.62
CA PRO A 12 25.76 10.84 2.36
C PRO A 12 24.58 11.60 1.71
N PRO A 13 24.29 12.83 2.16
CA PRO A 13 23.17 13.61 1.64
C PRO A 13 23.52 14.36 0.33
N ASP A 14 24.24 13.72 -0.57
CA ASP A 14 24.82 14.29 -1.80
C ASP A 14 23.91 14.15 -3.04
N GLY A 15 22.76 13.45 -2.91
CA GLY A 15 21.79 13.23 -3.98
C GLY A 15 22.10 12.07 -4.93
N TYR A 16 23.23 11.36 -4.79
CA TYR A 16 23.55 10.22 -5.63
C TYR A 16 22.84 8.93 -5.21
N LYS A 17 22.35 8.88 -3.99
CA LYS A 17 21.56 7.76 -3.47
C LYS A 17 20.25 8.27 -2.92
N ILE A 18 19.15 7.78 -3.49
CA ILE A 18 17.79 8.15 -3.12
C ILE A 18 17.00 6.87 -2.85
N TYR A 19 15.93 7.01 -2.09
CA TYR A 19 15.09 5.90 -1.62
C TYR A 19 13.67 6.05 -2.15
N LEU A 20 13.15 4.96 -2.72
CA LEU A 20 11.75 4.87 -3.12
C LEU A 20 10.95 4.29 -1.96
N ALA A 21 10.23 5.14 -1.26
CA ALA A 21 9.50 4.81 -0.04
C ALA A 21 8.08 4.33 -0.32
N ASP A 22 7.59 3.49 0.57
CA ASP A 22 6.21 3.01 0.64
C ASP A 22 5.64 3.17 2.07
N PRO A 23 4.30 3.15 2.25
CA PRO A 23 3.69 3.35 3.57
C PRO A 23 4.14 2.33 4.62
N GLY A 24 4.35 1.07 4.20
CA GLY A 24 4.74 -0.01 5.10
C GLY A 24 6.07 0.28 5.78
N ALA A 25 7.10 0.55 4.96
CA ALA A 25 8.43 0.83 5.47
C ALA A 25 8.53 2.19 6.16
N TYR A 26 7.92 3.22 5.60
CA TYR A 26 8.07 4.57 6.12
C TYR A 26 7.23 4.85 7.38
N ALA A 27 5.94 4.51 7.36
CA ALA A 27 5.01 4.91 8.40
C ALA A 27 4.55 3.74 9.31
N ILE A 28 4.20 2.58 8.74
CA ILE A 28 3.57 1.50 9.50
C ILE A 28 4.59 0.75 10.37
N ASN A 29 5.73 0.36 9.81
CA ASN A 29 6.77 -0.38 10.54
C ASN A 29 7.32 0.37 11.78
N PRO A 30 7.64 1.69 11.72
CA PRO A 30 8.09 2.43 12.90
C PRO A 30 7.04 2.48 14.03
N ILE A 31 5.77 2.40 13.69
CA ILE A 31 4.68 2.42 14.67
C ILE A 31 4.46 1.02 15.26
N MET A 32 4.41 -0.01 14.42
CA MET A 32 4.07 -1.37 14.86
C MET A 32 5.25 -2.18 15.37
N LEU A 33 6.42 -1.95 14.81
CA LEU A 33 7.65 -2.71 15.09
C LEU A 33 8.83 -1.74 15.36
N PRO A 34 8.73 -0.86 16.35
CA PRO A 34 9.74 0.18 16.58
C PRO A 34 11.13 -0.39 16.85
N GLN A 35 11.22 -1.62 17.39
CA GLN A 35 12.50 -2.32 17.58
C GLN A 35 13.20 -2.70 16.25
N ASN A 36 12.47 -2.81 15.16
CA ASN A 36 12.99 -3.16 13.83
C ASN A 36 13.23 -1.93 12.95
N ALA A 37 12.50 -0.84 13.21
CA ALA A 37 12.62 0.42 12.48
C ALA A 37 13.53 1.37 13.26
N ARG A 38 14.84 1.31 13.00
CA ARG A 38 15.85 2.14 13.68
C ARG A 38 15.94 3.51 13.02
N TYR A 39 14.82 4.20 12.81
CA TYR A 39 14.72 5.55 12.25
C TYR A 39 13.42 6.22 12.70
N ASP A 40 13.47 7.54 12.76
CA ASP A 40 12.29 8.39 12.93
C ASP A 40 11.78 8.82 11.53
N PRO A 41 10.55 8.42 11.13
CA PRO A 41 10.07 8.73 9.79
C PRO A 41 9.95 10.23 9.51
N VAL A 42 9.83 11.06 10.54
CA VAL A 42 9.66 12.52 10.39
C VAL A 42 10.99 13.25 10.31
N LYS A 43 12.03 12.73 10.99
CA LYS A 43 13.32 13.45 11.16
C LYS A 43 14.45 12.92 10.30
N ASP A 44 14.42 11.63 9.96
CA ASP A 44 15.57 10.94 9.39
C ASP A 44 15.51 10.83 7.86
N PHE A 45 14.61 11.56 7.22
CA PHE A 45 14.46 11.60 5.76
C PHE A 45 14.24 13.03 5.24
N THR A 46 14.62 13.24 3.99
CA THR A 46 14.29 14.43 3.22
C THR A 46 13.34 14.02 2.10
N GLY A 47 12.14 14.60 2.05
CA GLY A 47 11.18 14.39 0.97
C GLY A 47 11.64 15.06 -0.31
N ILE A 48 11.64 14.33 -1.42
CA ILE A 48 12.08 14.84 -2.72
C ILE A 48 10.86 15.05 -3.63
N ALA A 49 10.08 14.03 -3.91
CA ALA A 49 8.93 14.14 -4.80
C ALA A 49 7.88 13.05 -4.54
N LEU A 50 6.60 13.40 -4.69
CA LEU A 50 5.51 12.47 -4.79
C LEU A 50 5.56 11.81 -6.18
N VAL A 51 5.63 10.48 -6.22
CA VAL A 51 5.72 9.74 -7.50
C VAL A 51 4.35 9.28 -7.96
N GLY A 52 3.66 8.50 -7.15
CA GLY A 52 2.35 7.99 -7.51
C GLY A 52 1.69 7.21 -6.37
N GLN A 53 0.45 6.82 -6.61
CA GLN A 53 -0.33 6.01 -5.69
C GLN A 53 -0.97 4.84 -6.41
N SER A 54 -1.25 3.78 -5.67
CA SER A 54 -1.97 2.60 -6.13
C SER A 54 -3.01 2.23 -5.08
N PRO A 55 -4.30 2.16 -5.41
CA PRO A 55 -5.32 1.77 -4.44
C PRO A 55 -5.08 0.35 -3.96
N LEU A 56 -5.58 0.03 -2.77
CA LEU A 56 -5.71 -1.35 -2.37
C LEU A 56 -6.98 -1.93 -3.00
N VAL A 57 -6.92 -3.22 -3.30
CA VAL A 57 -8.00 -3.99 -3.91
C VAL A 57 -8.24 -5.28 -3.13
N VAL A 58 -9.49 -5.56 -2.80
CA VAL A 58 -9.90 -6.86 -2.25
C VAL A 58 -9.91 -7.87 -3.37
N VAL A 59 -9.10 -8.91 -3.26
CA VAL A 59 -8.97 -9.97 -4.27
C VAL A 59 -9.19 -11.35 -3.67
N VAL A 60 -9.75 -12.24 -4.48
CA VAL A 60 -9.93 -13.66 -4.14
C VAL A 60 -9.36 -14.53 -5.25
N PRO A 61 -8.94 -15.77 -4.96
CA PRO A 61 -8.60 -16.74 -6.01
C PRO A 61 -9.77 -16.91 -6.99
N ALA A 62 -9.48 -16.98 -8.29
CA ALA A 62 -10.51 -17.19 -9.30
C ALA A 62 -11.28 -18.53 -9.11
N SER A 63 -10.63 -19.51 -8.48
CA SER A 63 -11.20 -20.81 -8.11
C SER A 63 -12.24 -20.74 -6.98
N ARG A 64 -12.23 -19.69 -6.16
CA ARG A 64 -13.22 -19.51 -5.09
C ARG A 64 -14.55 -19.01 -5.68
N PRO A 65 -15.69 -19.37 -5.08
CA PRO A 65 -17.01 -19.03 -5.62
C PRO A 65 -17.40 -17.54 -5.48
N PHE A 66 -16.66 -16.79 -4.66
CA PHE A 66 -16.99 -15.40 -4.30
C PHE A 66 -16.96 -14.47 -5.52
N ARG A 67 -18.06 -13.75 -5.75
CA ARG A 67 -18.25 -12.78 -6.83
C ARG A 67 -18.45 -11.35 -6.33
N SER A 68 -18.65 -11.20 -5.02
CA SER A 68 -18.90 -9.91 -4.37
C SER A 68 -18.29 -9.85 -2.98
N VAL A 69 -18.11 -8.64 -2.45
CA VAL A 69 -17.71 -8.41 -1.05
C VAL A 69 -18.74 -9.01 -0.09
N ALA A 70 -20.03 -8.94 -0.42
CA ALA A 70 -21.09 -9.51 0.43
C ALA A 70 -20.94 -11.03 0.57
N GLU A 71 -20.68 -11.75 -0.52
CA GLU A 71 -20.46 -13.20 -0.50
C GLU A 71 -19.19 -13.57 0.27
N LEU A 72 -18.09 -12.83 0.08
CA LEU A 72 -16.86 -13.00 0.85
C LEU A 72 -17.14 -12.79 2.35
N ASN A 73 -17.79 -11.70 2.73
CA ASN A 73 -18.10 -11.37 4.13
C ASN A 73 -19.00 -12.46 4.76
N ALA A 74 -20.00 -12.97 4.04
CA ALA A 74 -20.85 -14.04 4.52
C ALA A 74 -20.04 -15.32 4.79
N SER A 75 -19.12 -15.68 3.90
CA SER A 75 -18.22 -16.81 4.08
C SER A 75 -17.28 -16.61 5.26
N LEU A 76 -16.66 -15.43 5.39
CA LEU A 76 -15.77 -15.11 6.52
C LEU A 76 -16.51 -15.23 7.86
N LYS A 77 -17.75 -14.74 7.93
CA LYS A 77 -18.60 -14.87 9.13
C LYS A 77 -18.91 -16.32 9.48
N ALA A 78 -19.22 -17.13 8.48
CA ALA A 78 -19.53 -18.55 8.67
C ALA A 78 -18.30 -19.39 9.06
N ASN A 79 -17.11 -19.02 8.60
CA ASN A 79 -15.86 -19.77 8.74
C ASN A 79 -14.79 -19.01 9.57
N ALA A 80 -15.18 -18.23 10.55
CA ALA A 80 -14.31 -17.32 11.30
C ALA A 80 -13.06 -17.98 11.93
N ARG A 81 -13.06 -19.31 12.16
CA ARG A 81 -11.93 -20.06 12.73
C ARG A 81 -10.95 -20.61 11.69
N THR A 82 -11.36 -20.73 10.44
CA THR A 82 -10.59 -21.40 9.38
C THR A 82 -10.29 -20.49 8.21
N ALA A 83 -11.07 -19.42 8.05
CA ALA A 83 -10.84 -18.42 7.03
C ALA A 83 -9.47 -17.75 7.21
N ASN A 84 -8.77 -17.50 6.11
CA ASN A 84 -7.44 -16.92 6.13
C ASN A 84 -7.26 -15.88 5.03
N TYR A 85 -6.28 -14.99 5.21
CA TYR A 85 -5.91 -13.99 4.22
C TYR A 85 -4.41 -13.88 4.02
N ALA A 86 -4.01 -13.61 2.78
CA ALA A 86 -2.63 -13.37 2.41
C ALA A 86 -2.23 -11.90 2.63
N SER A 87 -1.01 -11.66 3.07
CA SER A 87 -0.37 -10.34 3.01
C SER A 87 1.05 -10.40 2.46
N SER A 88 1.58 -9.26 2.03
CA SER A 88 2.96 -9.13 1.57
C SER A 88 4.00 -9.06 2.70
N GLY A 89 3.58 -9.34 3.93
CA GLY A 89 4.42 -9.37 5.13
C GLY A 89 3.75 -8.72 6.32
N SER A 90 4.22 -9.07 7.51
CA SER A 90 3.77 -8.49 8.78
C SER A 90 4.13 -7.01 8.86
N ALA A 91 3.25 -6.21 9.47
CA ALA A 91 3.34 -4.75 9.54
C ALA A 91 3.47 -4.05 8.17
N GLY A 92 3.01 -4.70 7.10
CA GLY A 92 2.93 -4.13 5.76
C GLY A 92 1.55 -3.54 5.47
N ILE A 93 1.48 -2.72 4.41
CA ILE A 93 0.24 -2.06 3.99
C ILE A 93 -0.89 -3.03 3.66
N THR A 94 -0.57 -4.24 3.17
CA THR A 94 -1.55 -5.27 2.79
C THR A 94 -2.16 -5.97 4.00
N GLN A 95 -1.38 -6.26 5.05
CA GLN A 95 -1.94 -6.71 6.33
C GLN A 95 -2.83 -5.63 6.93
N PHE A 96 -2.32 -4.40 6.95
CA PHE A 96 -3.03 -3.27 7.49
C PHE A 96 -4.38 -3.05 6.81
N GLY A 97 -4.39 -3.10 5.47
CA GLY A 97 -5.60 -3.00 4.65
C GLY A 97 -6.59 -4.14 4.90
N ALA A 98 -6.08 -5.38 5.06
CA ALA A 98 -6.92 -6.53 5.36
C ALA A 98 -7.58 -6.41 6.74
N GLU A 99 -6.83 -6.02 7.77
CA GLU A 99 -7.38 -5.86 9.11
C GLU A 99 -8.38 -4.69 9.20
N LEU A 100 -8.10 -3.58 8.50
CA LEU A 100 -9.05 -2.47 8.41
C LEU A 100 -10.34 -2.90 7.68
N TYR A 101 -10.21 -3.61 6.55
CA TYR A 101 -11.34 -4.17 5.83
C TYR A 101 -12.18 -5.10 6.72
N LEU A 102 -11.55 -6.06 7.40
CA LEU A 102 -12.22 -7.01 8.29
C LEU A 102 -12.96 -6.29 9.42
N LYS A 103 -12.30 -5.34 10.08
CA LYS A 103 -12.90 -4.54 11.16
C LYS A 103 -14.10 -3.75 10.67
N ARG A 104 -13.97 -3.03 9.57
CA ARG A 104 -15.03 -2.17 9.00
C ARG A 104 -16.15 -2.96 8.32
N SER A 105 -15.94 -4.23 8.00
CA SER A 105 -16.96 -5.15 7.47
C SER A 105 -17.81 -5.83 8.55
N GLY A 106 -17.84 -5.31 9.77
CA GLY A 106 -18.61 -5.86 10.89
C GLY A 106 -17.76 -6.71 11.83
N ASP A 107 -16.52 -6.28 12.05
CA ASP A 107 -15.54 -6.89 12.97
C ASP A 107 -15.26 -8.37 12.66
N LEU A 108 -15.20 -8.70 11.37
CA LEU A 108 -14.88 -10.04 10.88
C LEU A 108 -13.45 -10.45 11.29
N THR A 109 -13.20 -11.75 11.33
CA THR A 109 -11.89 -12.31 11.65
C THR A 109 -11.44 -13.32 10.59
N ALA A 110 -10.13 -13.37 10.35
CA ALA A 110 -9.49 -14.36 9.51
C ALA A 110 -8.03 -14.53 9.95
N LEU A 111 -7.45 -15.70 9.74
CA LEU A 111 -6.06 -15.98 10.07
C LEU A 111 -5.12 -15.26 9.09
N HIS A 112 -4.16 -14.53 9.62
CA HIS A 112 -3.14 -13.85 8.83
C HIS A 112 -2.06 -14.82 8.34
N VAL A 113 -1.80 -14.84 7.02
CA VAL A 113 -0.73 -15.61 6.38
C VAL A 113 0.24 -14.64 5.69
N PRO A 114 1.38 -14.31 6.32
CA PRO A 114 2.36 -13.39 5.75
C PRO A 114 3.27 -14.05 4.72
N TYR A 115 3.49 -13.39 3.58
CA TYR A 115 4.45 -13.78 2.55
C TYR A 115 5.59 -12.76 2.44
N ARG A 116 6.70 -13.13 1.77
CA ARG A 116 7.86 -12.26 1.61
C ARG A 116 7.72 -11.32 0.40
N GLY A 117 6.69 -10.46 0.41
CA GLY A 117 6.44 -9.47 -0.63
C GLY A 117 5.18 -9.71 -1.45
N GLY A 118 4.87 -8.78 -2.36
CA GLY A 118 3.64 -8.81 -3.16
C GLY A 118 3.58 -9.97 -4.14
N ALA A 119 4.67 -10.29 -4.82
CA ALA A 119 4.68 -11.38 -5.80
C ALA A 119 4.41 -12.76 -5.18
N PRO A 120 5.09 -13.21 -4.09
CA PRO A 120 4.75 -14.45 -3.41
C PRO A 120 3.32 -14.46 -2.83
N MET A 121 2.83 -13.33 -2.31
CA MET A 121 1.44 -13.19 -1.85
C MET A 121 0.45 -13.46 -2.99
N MET A 122 0.67 -12.86 -4.16
CA MET A 122 -0.21 -13.01 -5.30
C MET A 122 -0.14 -14.42 -5.91
N GLU A 123 1.03 -15.06 -5.87
CA GLU A 123 1.20 -16.46 -6.27
C GLU A 123 0.39 -17.41 -5.38
N ALA A 124 0.45 -17.23 -4.06
CA ALA A 124 -0.34 -18.00 -3.10
C ALA A 124 -1.85 -17.85 -3.32
N LEU A 125 -2.31 -16.62 -3.57
CA LEU A 125 -3.71 -16.36 -3.94
C LEU A 125 -4.09 -17.06 -5.25
N THR A 126 -3.23 -17.01 -6.28
CA THR A 126 -3.47 -17.70 -7.56
C THR A 126 -3.64 -19.21 -7.36
N LYS A 127 -2.84 -19.81 -6.46
CA LYS A 127 -2.92 -21.24 -6.12
C LYS A 127 -4.10 -21.59 -5.19
N GLY A 128 -4.79 -20.61 -4.64
CA GLY A 128 -5.89 -20.83 -3.69
C GLY A 128 -5.44 -21.27 -2.30
N GLU A 129 -4.17 -21.01 -1.94
CA GLU A 129 -3.61 -21.32 -0.61
C GLU A 129 -4.27 -20.46 0.49
N THR A 130 -4.80 -19.30 0.12
CA THR A 130 -5.55 -18.42 1.02
C THR A 130 -6.90 -18.04 0.42
N ASP A 131 -7.85 -17.63 1.28
CA ASP A 131 -9.22 -17.34 0.85
C ASP A 131 -9.35 -15.99 0.17
N PHE A 132 -8.62 -15.00 0.64
CA PHE A 132 -8.59 -13.66 0.06
C PHE A 132 -7.30 -12.91 0.40
N GLY A 133 -7.17 -11.71 -0.14
CA GLY A 133 -6.16 -10.74 0.24
C GLY A 133 -6.63 -9.31 -0.04
N VAL A 134 -6.01 -8.35 0.65
CA VAL A 134 -6.13 -6.93 0.30
C VAL A 134 -4.77 -6.51 -0.26
N ALA A 135 -4.68 -6.50 -1.58
CA ALA A 135 -3.43 -6.31 -2.30
C ALA A 135 -3.27 -4.86 -2.77
N VAL A 136 -2.04 -4.42 -2.97
CA VAL A 136 -1.78 -3.21 -3.76
C VAL A 136 -2.11 -3.51 -5.22
N LEU A 137 -2.93 -2.68 -5.85
CA LEU A 137 -3.40 -2.92 -7.22
C LEU A 137 -2.25 -3.20 -8.18
N ALA A 138 -1.16 -2.45 -8.10
CA ALA A 138 0.02 -2.66 -8.93
C ALA A 138 0.60 -4.09 -8.84
N SER A 139 0.55 -4.70 -7.66
CA SER A 139 1.00 -6.10 -7.50
C SER A 139 -0.02 -7.11 -8.02
N ALA A 140 -1.31 -6.76 -8.02
CA ALA A 140 -2.40 -7.64 -8.43
C ALA A 140 -2.70 -7.59 -9.94
N MET A 141 -2.34 -6.51 -10.62
CA MET A 141 -2.67 -6.28 -12.04
C MET A 141 -2.36 -7.46 -12.95
N PRO A 142 -1.15 -8.05 -12.95
CA PRO A 142 -0.86 -9.17 -13.85
C PRO A 142 -1.79 -10.37 -13.65
N MET A 143 -2.17 -10.68 -12.40
CA MET A 143 -3.03 -11.81 -12.06
C MET A 143 -4.52 -11.50 -12.32
N ILE A 144 -4.91 -10.24 -12.20
CA ILE A 144 -6.26 -9.76 -12.58
C ILE A 144 -6.42 -9.88 -14.10
N GLU A 145 -5.46 -9.39 -14.88
CA GLU A 145 -5.47 -9.49 -16.35
C GLU A 145 -5.42 -10.94 -16.84
N ALA A 146 -4.65 -11.79 -16.17
CA ALA A 146 -4.61 -13.22 -16.44
C ALA A 146 -5.87 -13.98 -15.99
N GLY A 147 -6.77 -13.33 -15.22
CA GLY A 147 -7.99 -13.95 -14.69
C GLY A 147 -7.75 -15.02 -13.63
N THR A 148 -6.55 -15.09 -13.02
CA THR A 148 -6.19 -16.08 -12.00
C THR A 148 -6.61 -15.64 -10.59
N VAL A 149 -6.81 -14.34 -10.37
CA VAL A 149 -7.48 -13.78 -9.22
C VAL A 149 -8.63 -12.89 -9.67
N ARG A 150 -9.65 -12.78 -8.83
CA ARG A 150 -10.82 -11.93 -9.07
C ARG A 150 -10.79 -10.74 -8.13
N PRO A 151 -10.75 -9.49 -8.65
CA PRO A 151 -10.94 -8.32 -7.83
C PRO A 151 -12.43 -8.16 -7.50
N LEU A 152 -12.75 -7.81 -6.25
CA LEU A 152 -14.13 -7.62 -5.78
C LEU A 152 -14.49 -6.17 -5.54
N ALA A 153 -13.59 -5.37 -4.98
CA ALA A 153 -13.80 -3.96 -4.70
C ALA A 153 -12.46 -3.23 -4.50
N LEU A 154 -12.46 -1.93 -4.75
CA LEU A 154 -11.33 -1.04 -4.49
C LEU A 154 -11.49 -0.33 -3.14
N ALA A 155 -10.39 -0.11 -2.44
CA ALA A 155 -10.34 0.68 -1.22
C ALA A 155 -10.24 2.21 -1.49
N ALA A 156 -9.95 2.61 -2.71
CA ALA A 156 -9.93 4.01 -3.16
C ALA A 156 -10.24 4.06 -4.67
N PRO A 157 -10.72 5.19 -5.20
CA PRO A 157 -10.97 5.35 -6.64
C PRO A 157 -9.72 5.06 -7.48
N SER A 158 -9.93 4.52 -8.68
CA SER A 158 -8.88 4.32 -9.68
C SER A 158 -9.39 4.57 -11.09
N THR A 159 -8.55 5.17 -11.91
CA THR A 159 -8.77 5.36 -13.35
C THR A 159 -8.14 4.23 -14.18
N THR A 160 -7.51 3.25 -13.55
CA THR A 160 -6.93 2.06 -14.22
C THR A 160 -8.03 1.29 -14.95
N PRO A 161 -8.00 1.15 -16.29
CA PRO A 161 -9.12 0.63 -17.07
C PRO A 161 -9.63 -0.74 -16.63
N ALA A 162 -8.73 -1.64 -16.26
CA ALA A 162 -9.07 -3.02 -15.86
C ALA A 162 -9.95 -3.08 -14.59
N VAL A 163 -9.92 -2.05 -13.75
CA VAL A 163 -10.62 -2.02 -12.46
C VAL A 163 -11.53 -0.81 -12.26
N ALA A 164 -11.60 0.10 -13.25
CA ALA A 164 -12.36 1.35 -13.14
C ALA A 164 -13.88 1.17 -12.90
N LYS A 165 -14.42 -0.02 -13.19
CA LYS A 165 -15.83 -0.38 -12.97
C LYS A 165 -16.07 -1.11 -11.66
N LEU A 166 -15.04 -1.41 -10.88
CA LEU A 166 -15.21 -2.06 -9.59
C LEU A 166 -15.86 -1.09 -8.59
N PRO A 167 -16.73 -1.60 -7.73
CA PRO A 167 -17.30 -0.78 -6.66
C PRO A 167 -16.20 -0.37 -5.66
N LEU A 168 -16.41 0.74 -4.98
CA LEU A 168 -15.61 1.13 -3.83
C LEU A 168 -16.12 0.43 -2.58
N LEU A 169 -15.22 0.06 -1.67
CA LEU A 169 -15.58 -0.48 -0.35
C LEU A 169 -16.54 0.47 0.39
N GLU A 170 -16.33 1.78 0.26
CA GLU A 170 -17.17 2.82 0.84
C GLU A 170 -18.64 2.73 0.37
N ASP A 171 -18.85 2.51 -0.95
CA ASP A 171 -20.18 2.36 -1.56
C ASP A 171 -20.87 1.07 -1.15
N LEU A 172 -20.08 0.05 -0.80
CA LEU A 172 -20.59 -1.23 -0.29
C LEU A 172 -20.84 -1.25 1.22
N GLY A 173 -20.77 -0.09 1.88
CA GLY A 173 -21.03 0.05 3.31
C GLY A 173 -19.82 -0.23 4.21
N VAL A 174 -18.65 -0.52 3.66
CA VAL A 174 -17.39 -0.68 4.43
C VAL A 174 -16.78 0.70 4.63
N LYS A 175 -17.40 1.49 5.50
CA LYS A 175 -17.08 2.89 5.75
C LYS A 175 -15.70 3.08 6.38
N GLY A 176 -14.96 4.10 5.92
CA GLY A 176 -13.64 4.46 6.46
C GLY A 176 -12.53 3.44 6.13
N ALA A 177 -12.72 2.57 5.13
CA ALA A 177 -11.72 1.64 4.65
C ALA A 177 -10.91 2.18 3.45
N THR A 178 -10.93 3.49 3.23
CA THR A 178 -10.19 4.13 2.13
C THR A 178 -8.70 4.04 2.36
N MET A 179 -7.99 3.32 1.50
CA MET A 179 -6.54 3.15 1.57
C MET A 179 -5.89 3.09 0.19
N THR A 180 -4.75 3.76 0.11
CA THR A 180 -3.83 3.70 -1.03
C THR A 180 -2.43 3.35 -0.56
N SER A 181 -1.70 2.58 -1.35
CA SER A 181 -0.25 2.53 -1.25
C SER A 181 0.31 3.66 -2.10
N TRP A 182 1.20 4.45 -1.53
CA TRP A 182 1.89 5.52 -2.27
C TRP A 182 3.35 5.17 -2.49
N VAL A 183 3.94 5.82 -3.46
CA VAL A 183 5.37 5.76 -3.78
C VAL A 183 5.91 7.18 -3.78
N ILE A 184 6.91 7.43 -2.94
CA ILE A 184 7.51 8.74 -2.74
C ILE A 184 9.02 8.63 -2.82
N MET A 185 9.64 9.55 -3.55
CA MET A 185 11.10 9.66 -3.61
C MET A 185 11.61 10.46 -2.43
N MET A 186 12.55 9.89 -1.70
CA MET A 186 13.15 10.46 -0.51
C MET A 186 14.68 10.31 -0.55
N GLY A 187 15.35 11.07 0.30
CA GLY A 187 16.79 10.95 0.54
C GLY A 187 17.13 10.90 2.02
N PRO A 188 18.42 10.77 2.37
CA PRO A 188 18.89 10.85 3.75
C PRO A 188 18.60 12.23 4.35
N PRO A 189 18.68 12.37 5.68
CA PRO A 189 18.46 13.67 6.33
C PRO A 189 19.54 14.68 5.94
N GLY A 190 19.16 15.96 5.88
CA GLY A 190 20.09 17.06 5.66
C GLY A 190 20.59 17.21 4.23
N MET A 191 19.86 16.75 3.22
CA MET A 191 20.20 17.00 1.83
C MET A 191 20.21 18.51 1.52
N PRO A 192 21.21 19.02 0.73
CA PRO A 192 21.22 20.40 0.29
C PRO A 192 19.96 20.78 -0.49
N ALA A 193 19.40 21.96 -0.22
CA ALA A 193 18.13 22.39 -0.81
C ALA A 193 18.16 22.48 -2.35
N ASP A 194 19.29 22.86 -2.91
CA ASP A 194 19.49 22.94 -4.36
C ASP A 194 19.53 21.56 -5.02
N VAL A 195 20.12 20.56 -4.36
CA VAL A 195 20.11 19.16 -4.80
C VAL A 195 18.69 18.61 -4.79
N VAL A 196 17.95 18.82 -3.68
CA VAL A 196 16.54 18.39 -3.56
C VAL A 196 15.68 19.06 -4.64
N ALA A 197 15.84 20.37 -4.87
CA ALA A 197 15.10 21.12 -5.89
C ALA A 197 15.38 20.57 -7.31
N ARG A 198 16.63 20.30 -7.64
CA ARG A 198 17.01 19.72 -8.95
C ARG A 198 16.40 18.33 -9.17
N LEU A 199 16.46 17.46 -8.16
CA LEU A 199 15.84 16.13 -8.22
C LEU A 199 14.32 16.23 -8.35
N ASN A 200 13.68 17.11 -7.57
CA ASN A 200 12.24 17.35 -7.64
C ASN A 200 11.79 17.79 -9.04
N VAL A 201 12.49 18.77 -9.63
CA VAL A 201 12.18 19.25 -11.00
C VAL A 201 12.31 18.11 -12.02
N ALA A 202 13.38 17.32 -11.95
CA ALA A 202 13.61 16.21 -12.89
C ALA A 202 12.54 15.12 -12.76
N ILE A 203 12.16 14.76 -11.53
CA ILE A 203 11.14 13.76 -11.27
C ILE A 203 9.75 14.25 -11.73
N ASN A 204 9.38 15.51 -11.39
CA ASN A 204 8.12 16.07 -11.84
C ASN A 204 8.05 16.18 -13.37
N ALA A 205 9.16 16.52 -14.05
CA ALA A 205 9.23 16.53 -15.51
C ALA A 205 9.02 15.12 -16.11
N ALA A 206 9.64 14.10 -15.52
CA ALA A 206 9.43 12.71 -15.95
C ALA A 206 7.98 12.24 -15.73
N LEU A 207 7.35 12.64 -14.62
CA LEU A 207 5.94 12.30 -14.32
C LEU A 207 4.95 13.11 -15.17
N ALA A 208 5.36 14.21 -15.78
CA ALA A 208 4.56 14.97 -16.74
C ALA A 208 4.56 14.33 -18.14
N ASP A 209 5.52 13.47 -18.46
CA ASP A 209 5.59 12.75 -19.73
C ASP A 209 4.41 11.78 -19.86
N GLU A 210 3.66 11.89 -20.96
CA GLU A 210 2.46 11.08 -21.20
C GLU A 210 2.77 9.58 -21.27
N GLY A 211 3.86 9.20 -21.92
CA GLY A 211 4.26 7.80 -22.02
C GLY A 211 4.69 7.20 -20.69
N VAL A 212 5.24 8.01 -19.77
CA VAL A 212 5.51 7.59 -18.39
C VAL A 212 4.21 7.39 -17.62
N ARG A 213 3.27 8.34 -17.72
CA ARG A 213 1.96 8.26 -17.04
C ARG A 213 1.15 7.06 -17.51
N GLU A 214 1.11 6.80 -18.82
CA GLU A 214 0.43 5.63 -19.39
C GLU A 214 1.01 4.31 -18.87
N ARG A 215 2.35 4.20 -18.82
CA ARG A 215 3.01 2.99 -18.28
C ARG A 215 2.73 2.79 -16.80
N LEU A 216 2.75 3.85 -16.01
CA LEU A 216 2.40 3.80 -14.59
C LEU A 216 0.94 3.36 -14.41
N LEU A 217 0.01 3.99 -15.15
CA LEU A 217 -1.41 3.67 -15.07
C LEU A 217 -1.69 2.20 -15.47
N LYS A 218 -1.05 1.72 -16.54
CA LYS A 218 -1.12 0.32 -16.96
C LYS A 218 -0.65 -0.64 -15.87
N ALA A 219 0.36 -0.23 -15.09
CA ALA A 219 0.83 -0.98 -13.94
C ALA A 219 -0.03 -0.78 -12.68
N GLY A 220 -1.16 -0.09 -12.75
CA GLY A 220 -2.03 0.16 -11.60
C GLY A 220 -1.52 1.25 -10.66
N ILE A 221 -0.67 2.14 -11.15
CA ILE A 221 -0.12 3.28 -10.40
C ILE A 221 -0.60 4.58 -11.06
N GLU A 222 -1.22 5.44 -10.31
CA GLU A 222 -1.62 6.77 -10.74
C GLU A 222 -0.55 7.78 -10.31
N ALA A 223 0.07 8.45 -11.28
CA ALA A 223 1.06 9.48 -11.00
C ALA A 223 0.43 10.65 -10.24
N TYR A 224 1.11 11.12 -9.20
CA TYR A 224 0.69 12.36 -8.51
C TYR A 224 0.83 13.57 -9.44
N PRO A 225 0.02 14.61 -9.21
CA PRO A 225 0.31 15.92 -9.79
C PRO A 225 1.65 16.44 -9.27
N PRO A 226 2.32 17.33 -10.02
CA PRO A 226 3.58 17.95 -9.56
C PRO A 226 3.44 18.56 -8.18
N ALA A 227 4.39 18.26 -7.29
CA ALA A 227 4.44 18.74 -5.93
C ALA A 227 5.84 19.26 -5.59
N THR A 228 5.92 20.30 -4.77
CA THR A 228 7.19 20.80 -4.24
C THR A 228 7.75 19.90 -3.15
N PRO A 229 9.05 19.96 -2.82
CA PRO A 229 9.61 19.22 -1.68
C PRO A 229 8.88 19.51 -0.36
N VAL A 230 8.50 20.76 -0.12
CA VAL A 230 7.74 21.16 1.08
C VAL A 230 6.37 20.48 1.13
N GLN A 231 5.67 20.38 0.00
CA GLN A 231 4.40 19.66 -0.10
C GLN A 231 4.60 18.14 0.10
N THR A 232 5.72 17.59 -0.39
CA THR A 232 6.09 16.19 -0.20
C THR A 232 6.29 15.88 1.28
N ASP A 233 7.06 16.69 2.01
CA ASP A 233 7.27 16.54 3.45
C ASP A 233 5.96 16.68 4.24
N ALA A 234 5.14 17.68 3.90
CA ALA A 234 3.84 17.87 4.55
C ALA A 234 2.93 16.65 4.36
N TYR A 235 2.88 16.08 3.16
CA TYR A 235 2.14 14.85 2.88
C TYR A 235 2.65 13.67 3.74
N LEU A 236 3.97 13.49 3.81
CA LEU A 236 4.58 12.42 4.59
C LEU A 236 4.24 12.51 6.08
N HIS A 237 4.28 13.71 6.65
CA HIS A 237 3.90 13.94 8.05
C HIS A 237 2.42 13.61 8.31
N GLN A 238 1.53 13.98 7.39
CA GLN A 238 0.10 13.64 7.47
C GLN A 238 -0.12 12.13 7.42
N GLU A 239 0.60 11.41 6.56
CA GLU A 239 0.50 9.96 6.47
C GLU A 239 0.95 9.25 7.75
N VAL A 240 2.04 9.71 8.39
CA VAL A 240 2.46 9.17 9.69
C VAL A 240 1.36 9.36 10.75
N ALA A 241 0.75 10.54 10.81
CA ALA A 241 -0.35 10.82 11.74
C ALA A 241 -1.57 9.93 11.45
N ARG A 242 -1.92 9.76 10.17
CA ARG A 242 -3.03 8.90 9.72
C ARG A 242 -2.82 7.44 10.11
N TYR A 243 -1.63 6.88 9.87
CA TYR A 243 -1.34 5.49 10.24
C TYR A 243 -1.26 5.29 11.76
N ARG A 244 -0.82 6.29 12.55
CA ARG A 244 -0.92 6.24 14.01
C ARG A 244 -2.37 6.13 14.48
N SER A 245 -3.28 6.91 13.91
CA SER A 245 -4.72 6.84 14.21
C SER A 245 -5.31 5.46 13.90
N TYR A 246 -5.03 4.92 12.72
CA TYR A 246 -5.49 3.59 12.33
C TYR A 246 -4.90 2.48 13.20
N THR A 247 -3.61 2.57 13.55
CA THR A 247 -2.97 1.58 14.44
C THR A 247 -3.62 1.58 15.82
N SER A 248 -3.95 2.76 16.35
CA SER A 248 -4.68 2.87 17.62
C SER A 248 -6.08 2.23 17.52
N GLU A 249 -6.77 2.39 16.40
CA GLU A 249 -8.09 1.78 16.18
C GLU A 249 -8.03 0.25 16.05
N LEU A 250 -7.04 -0.26 15.29
CA LEU A 250 -6.90 -1.71 15.04
C LEU A 250 -6.35 -2.46 16.25
N GLY A 251 -5.53 -1.81 17.06
CA GLY A 251 -5.03 -2.37 18.32
C GLY A 251 -4.38 -3.74 18.16
N GLU A 252 -4.80 -4.70 18.98
CA GLU A 252 -4.26 -6.07 18.98
C GLU A 252 -4.47 -6.87 17.70
N ARG A 253 -5.37 -6.43 16.81
CA ARG A 253 -5.60 -7.13 15.52
C ARG A 253 -4.34 -7.17 14.65
N LEU A 254 -3.45 -6.19 14.80
CA LEU A 254 -2.21 -6.10 14.02
C LEU A 254 -1.07 -6.96 14.58
N THR A 255 -1.22 -7.51 15.78
CA THR A 255 -0.19 -8.30 16.47
C THR A 255 -0.50 -9.79 16.54
N LYS A 256 -1.64 -10.19 16.02
CA LYS A 256 -2.10 -11.59 15.93
C LYS A 256 -1.67 -12.24 14.58
#